data_1743c5e66c3872c56f84cf27a9550a13
#
_entry.id   1743c5e66c3872c56f84cf27a9550a13
#
_cell.length_a   1.000
_cell.length_b   1.000
_cell.length_c   1.000
_cell.angle_alpha   90.00
_cell.angle_beta   90.00
_cell.angle_gamma   90.00
#
_symmetry.space_group_name_H-M   'P 1'
#
loop_
_entity.id
_entity.type
_entity.pdbx_description
1 polymer ?
#
loop_
_entity_poly.entity_id
_entity_poly.type
_entity_poly.pdbx_seq_one_letter_code
_entity_poly.pdbx_strand_id
1 'polypeptide(L)'
;LKELKKINENNEKKDQYFLDLFQTCSELMSLIVNCSKPVIAEVNGVATAAGCQLVASCDLAIASNIAKFATPGVNIGLFCSTPMVALSRNVSKKNSMKMLLTGDFINADEAKRISLINDFVPEDQLTKSVMDLAKKISQKSQAVLRIGKEAFHKQSILNLEDAYKY
;
A
#
# COMPACT_ATOMS: atom_id res chain seq x y z
N LEU A 1 -17.26 -13.63 -3.63
CA LEU A 1 -17.56 -15.02 -3.20
C LEU A 1 -18.69 -15.68 -4.00
N LYS A 2 -19.76 -14.96 -4.35
CA LYS A 2 -20.86 -15.52 -5.20
C LYS A 2 -20.43 -15.75 -6.65
N GLU A 3 -19.58 -14.88 -7.21
CA GLU A 3 -19.02 -15.04 -8.55
C GLU A 3 -17.98 -16.17 -8.59
N LEU A 4 -17.12 -16.29 -7.58
CA LEU A 4 -16.14 -17.38 -7.47
C LEU A 4 -16.80 -18.78 -7.43
N LYS A 5 -18.01 -18.90 -6.87
CA LYS A 5 -18.76 -20.17 -6.87
C LYS A 5 -19.26 -20.56 -8.25
N LYS A 6 -19.56 -19.60 -9.15
CA LYS A 6 -20.03 -19.87 -10.53
C LYS A 6 -18.90 -20.26 -11.49
N ILE A 7 -17.64 -19.94 -11.17
CA ILE A 7 -16.46 -20.17 -12.01
C ILE A 7 -15.85 -21.57 -11.74
N ASN A 8 -16.33 -22.30 -10.74
CA ASN A 8 -15.74 -23.57 -10.30
C ASN A 8 -15.89 -24.75 -11.27
N GLU A 9 -16.61 -24.59 -12.39
CA GLU A 9 -16.91 -25.67 -13.33
C GLU A 9 -15.97 -25.77 -14.54
N ASN A 10 -15.06 -24.76 -14.73
CA ASN A 10 -14.08 -24.79 -15.83
C ASN A 10 -12.74 -24.20 -15.36
N ASN A 11 -11.73 -25.04 -15.21
CA ASN A 11 -10.43 -24.66 -14.68
C ASN A 11 -9.75 -23.53 -15.49
N GLU A 12 -9.83 -23.53 -16.82
CA GLU A 12 -9.20 -22.50 -17.66
C GLU A 12 -9.83 -21.11 -17.45
N LYS A 13 -11.17 -21.04 -17.33
CA LYS A 13 -11.88 -19.78 -17.03
C LYS A 13 -11.58 -19.27 -15.64
N LYS A 14 -11.34 -20.17 -14.69
CA LYS A 14 -10.96 -19.84 -13.32
C LYS A 14 -9.57 -19.24 -13.28
N ASP A 15 -8.62 -19.85 -13.95
CA ASP A 15 -7.23 -19.36 -14.00
C ASP A 15 -7.16 -17.98 -14.65
N GLN A 16 -7.87 -17.79 -15.79
CA GLN A 16 -7.94 -16.48 -16.44
C GLN A 16 -8.56 -15.41 -15.55
N TYR A 17 -9.65 -15.71 -14.83
CA TYR A 17 -10.27 -14.77 -13.88
C TYR A 17 -9.30 -14.32 -12.79
N PHE A 18 -8.51 -15.25 -12.23
CA PHE A 18 -7.53 -14.88 -11.21
C PHE A 18 -6.37 -14.06 -11.79
N LEU A 19 -5.91 -14.39 -12.99
CA LEU A 19 -4.89 -13.59 -13.68
C LEU A 19 -5.38 -12.16 -13.90
N ASP A 20 -6.57 -11.96 -14.43
CA ASP A 20 -7.18 -10.66 -14.68
C ASP A 20 -7.37 -9.87 -13.37
N LEU A 21 -7.81 -10.54 -12.30
CA LEU A 21 -7.97 -9.93 -10.97
C LEU A 21 -6.64 -9.43 -10.41
N PHE A 22 -5.60 -10.26 -10.43
CA PHE A 22 -4.28 -9.88 -9.93
C PHE A 22 -3.62 -8.84 -10.82
N GLN A 23 -3.81 -8.89 -12.11
CA GLN A 23 -3.33 -7.87 -13.04
C GLN A 23 -3.99 -6.52 -12.75
N THR A 24 -5.32 -6.47 -12.66
CA THR A 24 -6.07 -5.25 -12.31
C THR A 24 -5.60 -4.66 -10.97
N CYS A 25 -5.39 -5.52 -9.97
CA CYS A 25 -4.86 -5.08 -8.68
C CYS A 25 -3.46 -4.47 -8.82
N SER A 26 -2.58 -5.10 -9.57
CA SER A 26 -1.21 -4.63 -9.80
C SER A 26 -1.19 -3.31 -10.59
N GLU A 27 -2.05 -3.18 -11.58
CA GLU A 27 -2.23 -1.94 -12.36
C GLU A 27 -2.69 -0.78 -11.47
N LEU A 28 -3.66 -1.01 -10.57
CA LEU A 28 -4.11 0.00 -9.61
C LEU A 28 -2.96 0.47 -8.72
N MET A 29 -2.17 -0.45 -8.16
CA MET A 29 -1.04 -0.09 -7.30
C MET A 29 0.05 0.67 -8.08
N SER A 30 0.29 0.25 -9.33
CA SER A 30 1.21 0.94 -10.23
C SER A 30 0.73 2.35 -10.59
N LEU A 31 -0.59 2.55 -10.78
CA LEU A 31 -1.17 3.87 -11.00
C LEU A 31 -0.96 4.80 -9.81
N ILE A 32 -1.08 4.31 -8.58
CA ILE A 32 -0.82 5.10 -7.36
C ILE A 32 0.64 5.55 -7.33
N VAL A 33 1.57 4.63 -7.51
CA VAL A 33 3.02 4.90 -7.48
C VAL A 33 3.41 5.88 -8.59
N ASN A 34 2.88 5.70 -9.81
CA ASN A 34 3.18 6.52 -10.98
C ASN A 34 2.28 7.77 -11.11
N CYS A 35 1.36 7.99 -10.19
CA CYS A 35 0.51 9.19 -10.20
C CYS A 35 1.39 10.45 -10.12
N SER A 36 1.14 11.40 -10.99
CA SER A 36 1.88 12.68 -11.01
C SER A 36 1.63 13.56 -9.77
N LYS A 37 0.62 13.24 -8.99
CA LYS A 37 0.28 13.91 -7.72
C LYS A 37 0.61 12.99 -6.55
N PRO A 38 1.03 13.54 -5.40
CA PRO A 38 1.11 12.78 -4.16
C PRO A 38 -0.25 12.16 -3.79
N VAL A 39 -0.24 10.90 -3.38
CA VAL A 39 -1.41 10.14 -2.95
C VAL A 39 -1.30 9.87 -1.46
N ILE A 40 -2.31 10.25 -0.70
CA ILE A 40 -2.37 10.08 0.75
C ILE A 40 -3.45 9.07 1.09
N ALA A 41 -3.10 8.01 1.80
CA ALA A 41 -4.08 7.08 2.36
C ALA A 41 -4.69 7.66 3.65
N GLU A 42 -6.01 7.72 3.70
CA GLU A 42 -6.80 7.97 4.91
C GLU A 42 -7.37 6.65 5.40
N VAL A 43 -6.87 6.13 6.53
CA VAL A 43 -7.22 4.79 7.01
C VAL A 43 -8.06 4.86 8.27
N ASN A 44 -9.37 4.76 8.12
CA ASN A 44 -10.29 4.86 9.25
C ASN A 44 -10.45 3.56 10.05
N GLY A 45 -10.24 2.41 9.46
CA GLY A 45 -10.53 1.13 10.11
C GLY A 45 -9.54 0.03 9.71
N VAL A 46 -10.07 -1.12 9.30
CA VAL A 46 -9.26 -2.30 8.98
C VAL A 46 -8.75 -2.26 7.54
N ALA A 47 -7.45 -2.33 7.35
CA ALA A 47 -6.78 -2.46 6.07
C ALA A 47 -6.06 -3.82 5.98
N THR A 48 -6.65 -4.80 5.27
CA THR A 48 -6.09 -6.16 5.14
C THR A 48 -5.82 -6.54 3.70
N ALA A 49 -4.87 -7.44 3.49
CA ALA A 49 -4.51 -7.98 2.17
C ALA A 49 -4.32 -6.86 1.13
N ALA A 50 -5.16 -6.78 0.09
CA ALA A 50 -5.11 -5.72 -0.92
C ALA A 50 -5.33 -4.32 -0.33
N GLY A 51 -6.10 -4.18 0.77
CA GLY A 51 -6.24 -2.91 1.49
C GLY A 51 -4.93 -2.47 2.15
N CYS A 52 -4.20 -3.39 2.79
CA CYS A 52 -2.87 -3.11 3.34
C CYS A 52 -1.86 -2.79 2.22
N GLN A 53 -1.95 -3.49 1.09
CA GLN A 53 -1.16 -3.21 -0.11
C GLN A 53 -1.41 -1.79 -0.64
N LEU A 54 -2.67 -1.37 -0.70
CA LEU A 54 -3.06 -0.03 -1.15
C LEU A 54 -2.43 1.04 -0.26
N VAL A 55 -2.53 0.89 1.07
CA VAL A 55 -1.90 1.80 2.03
C VAL A 55 -0.40 1.88 1.81
N ALA A 56 0.28 0.72 1.69
CA ALA A 56 1.72 0.65 1.46
C ALA A 56 2.15 1.20 0.08
N SER A 57 1.23 1.27 -0.90
CA SER A 57 1.51 1.83 -2.24
C SER A 57 1.34 3.34 -2.30
N CYS A 58 0.62 3.95 -1.36
CA CYS A 58 0.47 5.41 -1.29
C CYS A 58 1.77 6.08 -0.84
N ASP A 59 1.97 7.33 -1.25
CA ASP A 59 3.17 8.11 -0.86
C ASP A 59 3.19 8.42 0.63
N LEU A 60 2.00 8.66 1.20
CA LEU A 60 1.80 8.97 2.61
C LEU A 60 0.56 8.25 3.13
N ALA A 61 0.52 8.01 4.43
CA ALA A 61 -0.64 7.43 5.08
C ALA A 61 -0.83 7.99 6.49
N ILE A 62 -2.06 8.37 6.81
CA ILE A 62 -2.49 8.70 8.18
C ILE A 62 -3.65 7.78 8.54
N ALA A 63 -3.62 7.23 9.73
CA ALA A 63 -4.63 6.31 10.21
C ALA A 63 -5.41 6.87 11.42
N SER A 64 -6.60 6.32 11.67
CA SER A 64 -7.22 6.47 12.96
C SER A 64 -6.51 5.60 14.01
N ASN A 65 -6.61 5.97 15.28
CA ASN A 65 -6.05 5.20 16.40
C ASN A 65 -6.66 3.80 16.56
N ILE A 66 -7.85 3.56 15.98
CA ILE A 66 -8.52 2.25 15.98
C ILE A 66 -8.16 1.39 14.75
N ALA A 67 -7.41 1.94 13.79
CA ALA A 67 -7.04 1.23 12.57
C ALA A 67 -6.19 -0.01 12.85
N LYS A 68 -6.38 -1.04 12.01
CA LYS A 68 -5.63 -2.30 12.08
C LYS A 68 -5.17 -2.72 10.70
N PHE A 69 -3.99 -3.32 10.62
CA PHE A 69 -3.37 -3.73 9.38
C PHE A 69 -2.95 -5.19 9.45
N ALA A 70 -3.12 -5.94 8.36
CA ALA A 70 -2.66 -7.32 8.27
C ALA A 70 -2.47 -7.77 6.81
N THR A 71 -1.67 -8.82 6.64
CA THR A 71 -1.56 -9.59 5.39
C THR A 71 -1.89 -11.07 5.67
N PRO A 72 -3.17 -11.39 5.96
CA PRO A 72 -3.59 -12.63 6.60
C PRO A 72 -3.75 -13.82 5.63
N GLY A 73 -3.24 -13.76 4.41
CA GLY A 73 -3.38 -14.82 3.40
C GLY A 73 -2.96 -16.20 3.91
N VAL A 74 -1.90 -16.28 4.72
CA VAL A 74 -1.40 -17.54 5.29
C VAL A 74 -2.45 -18.26 6.15
N ASN A 75 -3.38 -17.52 6.76
CA ASN A 75 -4.44 -18.10 7.59
C ASN A 75 -5.51 -18.85 6.76
N ILE A 76 -5.52 -18.65 5.44
CA ILE A 76 -6.42 -19.32 4.49
C ILE A 76 -5.66 -20.12 3.42
N GLY A 77 -4.39 -20.45 3.68
CA GLY A 77 -3.56 -21.24 2.78
C GLY A 77 -3.02 -20.48 1.56
N LEU A 78 -3.02 -19.14 1.57
CA LEU A 78 -2.47 -18.28 0.52
C LEU A 78 -1.34 -17.42 1.08
N PHE A 79 -0.30 -17.19 0.29
CA PHE A 79 0.69 -16.17 0.63
C PHE A 79 0.28 -14.83 0.01
N CYS A 80 0.33 -13.73 0.78
CA CYS A 80 0.01 -12.39 0.28
C CYS A 80 1.11 -11.86 -0.65
N SER A 81 1.28 -12.49 -1.82
CA SER A 81 2.37 -12.24 -2.76
C SER A 81 2.32 -10.85 -3.41
N THR A 82 1.15 -10.33 -3.77
CA THR A 82 1.02 -8.96 -4.30
C THR A 82 1.17 -7.91 -3.20
N PRO A 83 0.57 -8.03 -1.99
CA PRO A 83 0.87 -7.14 -0.87
C PRO A 83 2.33 -7.13 -0.46
N MET A 84 3.04 -8.25 -0.56
CA MET A 84 4.48 -8.35 -0.30
C MET A 84 5.28 -7.33 -1.10
N VAL A 85 4.90 -7.06 -2.35
CA VAL A 85 5.61 -6.13 -3.24
C VAL A 85 5.61 -4.72 -2.67
N ALA A 86 4.47 -4.21 -2.21
CA ALA A 86 4.36 -2.89 -1.60
C ALA A 86 5.00 -2.84 -0.20
N LEU A 87 4.77 -3.85 0.64
CA LEU A 87 5.34 -3.92 1.98
C LEU A 87 6.88 -3.92 1.96
N SER A 88 7.49 -4.77 1.14
CA SER A 88 8.95 -4.91 1.11
C SER A 88 9.69 -3.67 0.60
N ARG A 89 8.98 -2.72 0.01
CA ARG A 89 9.51 -1.42 -0.46
C ARG A 89 9.39 -0.31 0.56
N ASN A 90 8.52 -0.46 1.56
CA ASN A 90 8.21 0.60 2.52
C ASN A 90 8.50 0.21 3.96
N VAL A 91 8.44 -1.08 4.28
CA VAL A 91 8.66 -1.63 5.62
C VAL A 91 9.93 -2.46 5.63
N SER A 92 10.67 -2.45 6.73
CA SER A 92 11.91 -3.24 6.84
C SER A 92 11.65 -4.73 6.57
N LYS A 93 12.63 -5.41 5.99
CA LYS A 93 12.51 -6.82 5.58
C LYS A 93 12.00 -7.73 6.71
N LYS A 94 12.47 -7.53 7.95
CA LYS A 94 12.05 -8.36 9.10
C LYS A 94 10.59 -8.11 9.48
N ASN A 95 10.16 -6.86 9.51
CA ASN A 95 8.78 -6.51 9.82
C ASN A 95 7.82 -6.96 8.70
N SER A 96 8.20 -6.78 7.43
CA SER A 96 7.42 -7.30 6.30
C SER A 96 7.24 -8.81 6.38
N MET A 97 8.32 -9.56 6.63
CA MET A 97 8.27 -11.02 6.77
C MET A 97 7.43 -11.45 7.97
N LYS A 98 7.51 -10.73 9.10
CA LYS A 98 6.65 -11.01 10.25
C LYS A 98 5.17 -10.92 9.87
N MET A 99 4.74 -9.80 9.27
CA MET A 99 3.35 -9.63 8.83
C MET A 99 2.90 -10.70 7.84
N LEU A 100 3.75 -11.03 6.85
CA LEU A 100 3.42 -11.98 5.80
C LEU A 100 3.37 -13.44 6.29
N LEU A 101 4.22 -13.81 7.24
CA LEU A 101 4.31 -15.19 7.73
C LEU A 101 3.33 -15.50 8.86
N THR A 102 3.00 -14.50 9.70
CA THR A 102 2.07 -14.72 10.81
C THR A 102 0.63 -14.41 10.41
N GLY A 103 0.41 -13.45 9.52
CA GLY A 103 -0.91 -12.95 9.18
C GLY A 103 -1.60 -12.20 10.32
N ASP A 104 -0.87 -11.86 11.37
CA ASP A 104 -1.39 -11.18 12.55
C ASP A 104 -1.77 -9.73 12.25
N PHE A 105 -2.77 -9.24 12.98
CA PHE A 105 -3.10 -7.82 13.00
C PHE A 105 -2.08 -7.03 13.80
N ILE A 106 -1.64 -5.91 13.24
CA ILE A 106 -0.93 -4.85 13.96
C ILE A 106 -1.86 -3.63 14.10
N ASN A 107 -1.71 -2.90 15.21
CA ASN A 107 -2.45 -1.64 15.47
C ASN A 107 -1.76 -0.44 14.81
N ALA A 108 -2.36 0.74 14.92
CA ALA A 108 -1.84 1.98 14.31
C ALA A 108 -0.48 2.39 14.89
N ASP A 109 -0.24 2.17 16.18
CA ASP A 109 1.05 2.47 16.82
C ASP A 109 2.18 1.63 16.23
N GLU A 110 1.97 0.30 16.14
CA GLU A 110 2.94 -0.60 15.53
C GLU A 110 3.14 -0.30 14.04
N ALA A 111 2.04 0.02 13.30
CA ALA A 111 2.11 0.38 11.89
C ALA A 111 2.98 1.65 11.68
N LYS A 112 2.86 2.65 12.55
CA LYS A 112 3.74 3.84 12.56
C LYS A 112 5.18 3.46 12.91
N ARG A 113 5.37 2.66 13.95
CA ARG A 113 6.70 2.21 14.39
C ARG A 113 7.49 1.49 13.29
N ILE A 114 6.82 0.68 12.47
CA ILE A 114 7.45 -0.05 11.35
C ILE A 114 7.48 0.74 10.03
N SER A 115 7.02 2.00 10.03
CA SER A 115 6.95 2.88 8.86
C SER A 115 5.97 2.45 7.77
N LEU A 116 4.93 1.68 8.11
CA LEU A 116 3.81 1.39 7.20
C LEU A 116 2.91 2.61 7.01
N ILE A 117 2.77 3.44 8.05
CA ILE A 117 2.07 4.73 8.02
C ILE A 117 2.95 5.84 8.60
N ASN A 118 2.65 7.09 8.27
CA ASN A 118 3.38 8.25 8.77
C ASN A 118 2.94 8.63 10.18
N ASP A 119 1.62 8.59 10.44
CA ASP A 119 1.07 8.98 11.74
C ASP A 119 -0.32 8.36 11.96
N PHE A 120 -0.81 8.46 13.20
CA PHE A 120 -2.20 8.18 13.53
C PHE A 120 -2.76 9.20 14.51
N VAL A 121 -4.05 9.42 14.45
CA VAL A 121 -4.79 10.42 15.26
C VAL A 121 -6.11 9.80 15.76
N PRO A 122 -6.79 10.44 16.73
CA PRO A 122 -8.16 10.07 17.08
C PRO A 122 -9.07 10.05 15.84
N GLU A 123 -10.03 9.12 15.81
CA GLU A 123 -10.89 8.90 14.63
C GLU A 123 -11.60 10.16 14.15
N ASP A 124 -12.10 10.96 15.07
CA ASP A 124 -12.79 12.24 14.80
C ASP A 124 -11.88 13.33 14.23
N GLN A 125 -10.55 13.17 14.31
CA GLN A 125 -9.56 14.09 13.78
C GLN A 125 -8.93 13.63 12.47
N LEU A 126 -9.23 12.41 12.01
CA LEU A 126 -8.53 11.78 10.88
C LEU A 126 -8.65 12.61 9.61
N THR A 127 -9.87 12.86 9.14
CA THR A 127 -10.10 13.61 7.89
C THR A 127 -9.50 15.01 7.97
N LYS A 128 -9.61 15.69 9.12
CA LYS A 128 -8.99 17.00 9.29
C LYS A 128 -7.47 16.93 9.13
N SER A 129 -6.83 15.97 9.77
CA SER A 129 -5.36 15.80 9.71
C SER A 129 -4.87 15.49 8.30
N VAL A 130 -5.59 14.61 7.58
CA VAL A 130 -5.29 14.29 6.18
C VAL A 130 -5.46 15.51 5.29
N MET A 131 -6.55 16.27 5.45
CA MET A 131 -6.81 17.46 4.64
C MET A 131 -5.82 18.60 4.94
N ASP A 132 -5.37 18.77 6.17
CA ASP A 132 -4.36 19.75 6.53
C ASP A 132 -3.00 19.38 5.88
N LEU A 133 -2.62 18.09 5.89
CA LEU A 133 -1.44 17.61 5.18
C LEU A 133 -1.57 17.82 3.66
N ALA A 134 -2.70 17.47 3.07
CA ALA A 134 -2.96 17.64 1.64
C ALA A 134 -2.89 19.12 1.23
N LYS A 135 -3.48 20.04 2.01
CA LYS A 135 -3.39 21.48 1.81
C LYS A 135 -1.94 21.97 1.88
N LYS A 136 -1.17 21.53 2.87
CA LYS A 136 0.25 21.88 3.00
C LYS A 136 1.06 21.45 1.77
N ILE A 137 0.79 20.27 1.22
CA ILE A 137 1.44 19.76 0.01
C ILE A 137 0.97 20.52 -1.24
N SER A 138 -0.32 20.80 -1.37
CA SER A 138 -0.90 21.48 -2.55
C SER A 138 -0.39 22.93 -2.72
N GLN A 139 0.14 23.55 -1.68
CA GLN A 139 0.78 24.86 -1.75
C GLN A 139 2.18 24.82 -2.40
N LYS A 140 2.73 23.63 -2.64
CA LYS A 140 4.03 23.48 -3.30
C LYS A 140 3.88 23.45 -4.82
N SER A 141 4.97 23.74 -5.53
CA SER A 141 4.97 23.65 -6.99
C SER A 141 4.61 22.26 -7.48
N GLN A 142 3.53 22.13 -8.24
CA GLN A 142 3.07 20.83 -8.79
C GLN A 142 4.12 20.22 -9.72
N ALA A 143 4.86 21.04 -10.48
CA ALA A 143 5.93 20.57 -11.34
C ALA A 143 7.08 19.94 -10.51
N VAL A 144 7.47 20.59 -9.42
CA VAL A 144 8.52 20.07 -8.52
C VAL A 144 8.09 18.77 -7.85
N LEU A 145 6.84 18.70 -7.35
CA LEU A 145 6.33 17.48 -6.72
C LEU A 145 6.28 16.31 -7.70
N ARG A 146 5.80 16.54 -8.93
CA ARG A 146 5.73 15.52 -9.98
C ARG A 146 7.13 14.99 -10.34
N ILE A 147 8.07 15.89 -10.64
CA ILE A 147 9.45 15.51 -11.00
C ILE A 147 10.13 14.80 -9.83
N GLY A 148 10.00 15.33 -8.62
CA GLY A 148 10.60 14.75 -7.43
C GLY A 148 10.06 13.35 -7.10
N LYS A 149 8.74 13.15 -7.18
CA LYS A 149 8.13 11.83 -6.96
C LYS A 149 8.60 10.81 -8.01
N GLU A 150 8.59 11.20 -9.29
CA GLU A 150 9.08 10.34 -10.37
C GLU A 150 10.56 9.96 -10.16
N ALA A 151 11.40 10.94 -9.87
CA ALA A 151 12.82 10.73 -9.62
C ALA A 151 13.05 9.84 -8.39
N PHE A 152 12.29 10.05 -7.29
CA PHE A 152 12.40 9.22 -6.09
C PHE A 152 12.19 7.74 -6.40
N HIS A 153 11.14 7.39 -7.14
CA HIS A 153 10.85 6.00 -7.47
C HIS A 153 11.86 5.42 -8.47
N LYS A 154 12.28 6.18 -9.48
CA LYS A 154 13.23 5.71 -10.48
C LYS A 154 14.62 5.45 -9.91
N GLN A 155 15.16 6.41 -9.13
CA GLN A 155 16.50 6.25 -8.57
C GLN A 155 16.58 5.13 -7.52
N SER A 156 15.48 4.85 -6.79
CA SER A 156 15.47 3.88 -5.68
C SER A 156 15.73 2.42 -6.10
N ILE A 157 15.63 2.11 -7.38
CA ILE A 157 15.89 0.78 -7.95
C ILE A 157 17.26 0.67 -8.67
N LEU A 158 18.00 1.77 -8.75
CA LEU A 158 19.31 1.84 -9.38
C LEU A 158 20.41 1.56 -8.35
N ASN A 159 21.60 1.18 -8.82
CA ASN A 159 22.78 1.21 -7.98
C ASN A 159 23.17 2.66 -7.67
N LEU A 160 24.02 2.88 -6.65
CA LEU A 160 24.34 4.21 -6.16
C LEU A 160 24.92 5.17 -7.22
N GLU A 161 25.81 4.65 -8.06
CA GLU A 161 26.46 5.44 -9.11
C GLU A 161 25.44 5.91 -10.16
N ASP A 162 24.59 5.02 -10.64
CA ASP A 162 23.56 5.34 -11.63
C ASP A 162 22.44 6.21 -11.02
N ALA A 163 22.12 6.02 -9.75
CA ALA A 163 21.14 6.86 -9.02
C ALA A 163 21.60 8.34 -8.95
N TYR A 164 22.91 8.60 -8.77
CA TYR A 164 23.43 9.98 -8.78
C TYR A 164 23.60 10.57 -10.17
N LYS A 165 23.71 9.74 -11.22
CA LYS A 165 23.74 10.23 -12.61
C LYS A 165 22.34 10.57 -13.13
N TYR A 166 21.32 9.91 -12.59
CA TYR A 166 19.90 10.13 -12.96
C TYR A 166 19.40 11.47 -12.45
#